data_f713d4560a4749dfe624246f6a4ebd0a
#
_entry.id   f713d4560a4749dfe624246f6a4ebd0a
#
_cell.length_a   1.000
_cell.length_b   1.000
_cell.length_c   1.000
_cell.angle_alpha   90.00
_cell.angle_beta   90.00
_cell.angle_gamma   90.00
#
_symmetry.space_group_name_H-M   'P 1'
#
loop_
_entity.id
_entity.type
_entity.pdbx_description
1 polymer ?
#
loop_
_entity_poly.entity_id
_entity_poly.type
_entity_poly.pdbx_seq_one_letter_code
_entity_poly.pdbx_strand_id
1 'polypeptide(L)'
;VSFSYRDAGVDIDAGNWAVDLIKEKVRSTFGPEVLTGIGGFGSLFAFGGYREPVLVASADGVGTKLKIAIALDRHDTIGIDLVNHCVNDILTTGAAPLFFLDYVAMGKLRPEKVAAVVGGLAEACRANGCALVGGETAEMPGIYSGDDYDLAGFIVGAVERDRVVDGSRVQVGDLIWGLPSSGLHTNGYSLVRKLLEGEPLDRFWPELGRTLGEELLEPHRCYLEPVRRLLAPRVPASAGAGPESGGASADAAAGSGLRAQDPGPTTRGSALGTHGSMVDVRGMAHITGGGIPGNVSRIIPAGKKALFRWGSWPVQPIFKAIQELGRVPREEMLRVFNLGLGFVLICPPGDREKVKSLVPEALPVGEIVAAEGDERVEVTGG
;
A
#
# COMPACT_ATOMS: atom_id res chain seq x y z
N VAL A 1 -26.90 -40.80 -11.55
CA VAL A 1 -25.68 -40.16 -11.03
C VAL A 1 -26.13 -38.87 -10.39
N SER A 2 -25.92 -38.68 -9.08
CA SER A 2 -26.17 -37.38 -8.45
C SER A 2 -25.00 -36.43 -8.77
N PHE A 3 -25.31 -35.23 -9.24
CA PHE A 3 -24.35 -34.19 -9.48
C PHE A 3 -24.11 -33.42 -8.18
N SER A 4 -22.86 -33.14 -7.85
CA SER A 4 -22.44 -32.35 -6.71
C SER A 4 -21.88 -31.00 -7.17
N TYR A 5 -21.73 -30.04 -6.23
CA TYR A 5 -21.12 -28.75 -6.54
C TYR A 5 -19.62 -28.89 -6.88
N ARG A 6 -18.95 -29.91 -6.31
CA ARG A 6 -17.58 -30.31 -6.65
C ARG A 6 -17.46 -30.79 -8.11
N ASP A 7 -18.47 -31.48 -8.63
CA ASP A 7 -18.50 -31.89 -10.05
C ASP A 7 -18.67 -30.70 -10.99
N ALA A 8 -19.20 -29.58 -10.50
CA ALA A 8 -19.26 -28.31 -11.21
C ALA A 8 -17.99 -27.45 -11.05
N GLY A 9 -16.98 -27.95 -10.34
CA GLY A 9 -15.67 -27.30 -10.20
C GLY A 9 -15.52 -26.42 -8.95
N VAL A 10 -16.46 -26.45 -7.97
CA VAL A 10 -16.38 -25.68 -6.73
C VAL A 10 -16.29 -26.62 -5.53
N ASP A 11 -15.21 -26.51 -4.75
CA ASP A 11 -14.93 -27.32 -3.57
C ASP A 11 -15.13 -26.53 -2.27
N ILE A 12 -16.32 -26.69 -1.64
CA ILE A 12 -16.67 -26.03 -0.37
C ILE A 12 -15.71 -26.41 0.77
N ASP A 13 -15.27 -27.68 0.82
CA ASP A 13 -14.38 -28.15 1.89
C ASP A 13 -13.00 -27.49 1.78
N ALA A 14 -12.48 -27.32 0.54
CA ALA A 14 -11.25 -26.58 0.28
C ALA A 14 -11.40 -25.10 0.70
N GLY A 15 -12.54 -24.47 0.43
CA GLY A 15 -12.84 -23.12 0.89
C GLY A 15 -12.81 -22.98 2.41
N ASN A 16 -13.50 -23.88 3.12
CA ASN A 16 -13.50 -23.91 4.59
C ASN A 16 -12.10 -24.12 5.16
N TRP A 17 -11.32 -25.02 4.56
CA TRP A 17 -9.94 -25.27 4.98
C TRP A 17 -9.04 -24.05 4.75
N ALA A 18 -9.17 -23.35 3.62
CA ALA A 18 -8.46 -22.10 3.40
C ALA A 18 -8.74 -21.08 4.51
N VAL A 19 -10.03 -20.90 4.87
CA VAL A 19 -10.42 -20.02 5.98
C VAL A 19 -9.77 -20.45 7.30
N ASP A 20 -9.71 -21.74 7.60
CA ASP A 20 -9.07 -22.23 8.83
C ASP A 20 -7.56 -21.92 8.86
N LEU A 21 -6.87 -22.05 7.74
CA LEU A 21 -5.44 -21.76 7.62
C LEU A 21 -5.09 -20.27 7.82
N ILE A 22 -6.03 -19.36 7.50
CA ILE A 22 -5.77 -17.92 7.58
C ILE A 22 -6.20 -17.27 8.90
N LYS A 23 -7.10 -17.89 9.68
CA LYS A 23 -7.72 -17.31 10.89
C LYS A 23 -6.72 -16.67 11.84
N GLU A 24 -5.68 -17.39 12.23
CA GLU A 24 -4.68 -16.89 13.18
C GLU A 24 -3.84 -15.74 12.57
N LYS A 25 -3.49 -15.84 11.30
CA LYS A 25 -2.74 -14.79 10.57
C LYS A 25 -3.54 -13.49 10.56
N VAL A 26 -4.82 -13.56 10.21
CA VAL A 26 -5.70 -12.39 10.15
C VAL A 26 -5.93 -11.80 11.54
N ARG A 27 -6.24 -12.63 12.55
CA ARG A 27 -6.40 -12.19 13.95
C ARG A 27 -5.16 -11.47 14.50
N SER A 28 -3.97 -11.85 14.05
CA SER A 28 -2.73 -11.21 14.49
C SER A 28 -2.59 -9.75 14.04
N THR A 29 -3.47 -9.27 13.15
CA THR A 29 -3.53 -7.86 12.71
C THR A 29 -4.48 -7.02 13.57
N PHE A 30 -5.31 -7.65 14.41
CA PHE A 30 -6.39 -6.98 15.14
C PHE A 30 -5.85 -6.16 16.31
N GLY A 31 -6.31 -4.92 16.37
CA GLY A 31 -6.23 -4.07 17.55
C GLY A 31 -7.56 -4.06 18.31
N PRO A 32 -7.63 -3.29 19.41
CA PRO A 32 -8.87 -3.16 20.20
C PRO A 32 -10.02 -2.52 19.43
N GLU A 33 -9.74 -1.87 18.30
CA GLU A 33 -10.73 -1.25 17.44
C GLU A 33 -11.55 -2.28 16.64
N VAL A 34 -11.05 -3.50 16.45
CA VAL A 34 -11.76 -4.57 15.74
C VAL A 34 -12.70 -5.28 16.71
N LEU A 35 -14.00 -5.08 16.51
CA LEU A 35 -15.04 -5.57 17.44
C LEU A 35 -15.62 -6.93 17.05
N THR A 36 -15.30 -7.44 15.84
CA THR A 36 -15.79 -8.73 15.33
C THR A 36 -14.64 -9.62 14.90
N GLY A 37 -14.84 -10.95 14.99
CA GLY A 37 -13.93 -11.92 14.39
C GLY A 37 -14.22 -12.17 12.91
N ILE A 38 -13.43 -13.06 12.30
CA ILE A 38 -13.59 -13.51 10.92
C ILE A 38 -14.81 -14.44 10.82
N GLY A 39 -15.54 -14.37 9.68
CA GLY A 39 -16.63 -15.27 9.33
C GLY A 39 -18.02 -14.71 9.57
N GLY A 40 -18.14 -13.45 10.00
CA GLY A 40 -19.40 -12.71 10.01
C GLY A 40 -19.74 -12.12 8.63
N PHE A 41 -21.00 -11.69 8.43
CA PHE A 41 -21.41 -11.01 7.19
C PHE A 41 -20.78 -9.61 7.01
N GLY A 42 -20.27 -9.03 8.08
CA GLY A 42 -19.58 -7.76 8.06
C GLY A 42 -18.66 -7.62 9.26
N SER A 43 -17.64 -6.79 9.10
CA SER A 43 -16.69 -6.48 10.16
C SER A 43 -17.05 -5.18 10.85
N LEU A 44 -16.97 -5.16 12.18
CA LEU A 44 -17.22 -3.96 12.98
C LEU A 44 -15.87 -3.39 13.43
N PHE A 45 -15.67 -2.12 13.15
CA PHE A 45 -14.48 -1.37 13.51
C PHE A 45 -14.84 -0.12 14.30
N ALA A 46 -14.36 0.00 15.54
CA ALA A 46 -14.58 1.18 16.37
C ALA A 46 -13.74 2.33 15.86
N PHE A 47 -14.38 3.37 15.37
CA PHE A 47 -13.70 4.54 14.82
C PHE A 47 -13.73 5.71 15.80
N GLY A 48 -12.55 6.24 16.15
CA GLY A 48 -12.41 7.35 17.06
C GLY A 48 -11.00 7.94 17.07
N GLY A 49 -10.76 8.89 17.98
CA GLY A 49 -9.44 9.52 18.14
C GLY A 49 -9.14 10.64 17.13
N TYR A 50 -10.17 11.19 16.48
CA TYR A 50 -10.10 12.35 15.58
C TYR A 50 -11.10 13.41 16.05
N ARG A 51 -10.82 14.69 15.75
CA ARG A 51 -11.73 15.82 15.99
C ARG A 51 -12.70 16.02 14.83
N GLU A 52 -12.13 16.13 13.62
CA GLU A 52 -12.85 16.28 12.35
C GLU A 52 -12.30 15.28 11.31
N PRO A 53 -12.65 13.98 11.45
CA PRO A 53 -12.11 12.96 10.59
C PRO A 53 -12.57 13.09 9.14
N VAL A 54 -11.64 12.86 8.22
CA VAL A 54 -11.91 12.60 6.81
C VAL A 54 -11.47 11.17 6.53
N LEU A 55 -12.42 10.33 6.09
CA LEU A 55 -12.11 8.98 5.65
C LEU A 55 -11.54 9.03 4.23
N VAL A 56 -10.50 8.24 4.01
CA VAL A 56 -9.84 8.07 2.71
C VAL A 56 -9.87 6.60 2.37
N ALA A 57 -10.33 6.27 1.18
CA ALA A 57 -10.38 4.89 0.69
C ALA A 57 -9.69 4.77 -0.66
N SER A 58 -9.04 3.64 -0.89
CA SER A 58 -8.47 3.25 -2.18
C SER A 58 -8.75 1.77 -2.42
N ALA A 59 -8.76 1.38 -3.70
CA ALA A 59 -8.83 0.00 -4.11
C ALA A 59 -7.86 -0.21 -5.29
N ASP A 60 -7.07 -1.29 -5.22
CA ASP A 60 -6.13 -1.63 -6.27
C ASP A 60 -5.90 -3.14 -6.36
N GLY A 61 -5.19 -3.56 -7.39
CA GLY A 61 -4.74 -4.94 -7.61
C GLY A 61 -3.22 -5.03 -7.73
N VAL A 62 -2.72 -6.26 -7.81
CA VAL A 62 -1.29 -6.51 -8.06
C VAL A 62 -0.98 -6.53 -9.56
N GLY A 63 -2.00 -6.77 -10.37
CA GLY A 63 -1.87 -6.86 -11.81
C GLY A 63 -1.06 -8.07 -12.28
N THR A 64 -0.41 -7.95 -13.43
CA THR A 64 0.22 -9.10 -14.09
C THR A 64 1.54 -9.57 -13.48
N LYS A 65 2.01 -8.96 -12.38
CA LYS A 65 3.05 -9.53 -11.49
C LYS A 65 2.63 -10.91 -10.98
N LEU A 66 1.32 -11.14 -10.79
CA LEU A 66 0.76 -12.43 -10.40
C LEU A 66 1.25 -13.58 -11.29
N LYS A 67 1.44 -13.35 -12.60
CA LYS A 67 1.95 -14.38 -13.51
C LYS A 67 3.39 -14.83 -13.21
N ILE A 68 4.20 -13.94 -12.65
CA ILE A 68 5.55 -14.29 -12.18
C ILE A 68 5.45 -15.15 -10.91
N ALA A 69 4.58 -14.77 -9.98
CA ALA A 69 4.33 -15.54 -8.76
C ALA A 69 3.81 -16.96 -9.06
N ILE A 70 2.89 -17.07 -10.02
CA ILE A 70 2.35 -18.37 -10.47
C ILE A 70 3.45 -19.22 -11.12
N ALA A 71 4.27 -18.63 -12.00
CA ALA A 71 5.34 -19.34 -12.69
C ALA A 71 6.43 -19.86 -11.74
N LEU A 72 6.67 -19.17 -10.62
CA LEU A 72 7.66 -19.55 -9.61
C LEU A 72 7.04 -20.32 -8.43
N ASP A 73 5.72 -20.50 -8.41
CA ASP A 73 4.96 -21.03 -7.27
C ASP A 73 5.31 -20.33 -5.93
N ARG A 74 5.50 -18.99 -6.00
CA ARG A 74 5.84 -18.13 -4.86
C ARG A 74 4.79 -17.04 -4.70
N HIS A 75 4.00 -17.14 -3.62
CA HIS A 75 2.79 -16.33 -3.42
C HIS A 75 2.87 -15.46 -2.15
N ASP A 76 3.89 -15.63 -1.34
CA ASP A 76 4.08 -14.97 -0.04
C ASP A 76 4.27 -13.45 -0.14
N THR A 77 4.93 -12.96 -1.22
CA THR A 77 5.22 -11.53 -1.41
C THR A 77 4.03 -10.74 -1.99
N ILE A 78 3.10 -11.43 -2.66
CA ILE A 78 2.02 -10.78 -3.41
C ILE A 78 1.02 -10.05 -2.50
N GLY A 79 0.74 -10.62 -1.32
CA GLY A 79 -0.07 -9.94 -0.31
C GLY A 79 0.59 -8.68 0.23
N ILE A 80 1.93 -8.70 0.38
CA ILE A 80 2.72 -7.53 0.79
C ILE A 80 2.62 -6.43 -0.27
N ASP A 81 2.77 -6.80 -1.55
CA ASP A 81 2.62 -5.87 -2.67
C ASP A 81 1.29 -5.11 -2.59
N LEU A 82 0.19 -5.84 -2.42
CA LEU A 82 -1.16 -5.27 -2.45
C LEU A 82 -1.41 -4.29 -1.30
N VAL A 83 -1.07 -4.70 -0.07
CA VAL A 83 -1.26 -3.83 1.10
C VAL A 83 -0.40 -2.59 1.01
N ASN A 84 0.89 -2.74 0.67
CA ASN A 84 1.81 -1.60 0.59
C ASN A 84 1.40 -0.63 -0.52
N HIS A 85 0.92 -1.15 -1.67
CA HIS A 85 0.37 -0.31 -2.74
C HIS A 85 -0.79 0.55 -2.21
N CYS A 86 -1.82 -0.07 -1.66
CA CYS A 86 -3.00 0.62 -1.15
C CYS A 86 -2.68 1.59 0.00
N VAL A 87 -1.76 1.21 0.91
CA VAL A 87 -1.30 2.09 1.99
C VAL A 87 -0.62 3.34 1.43
N ASN A 88 0.26 3.18 0.43
CA ASN A 88 0.93 4.30 -0.22
C ASN A 88 -0.04 5.25 -0.92
N ASP A 89 -1.13 4.73 -1.49
CA ASP A 89 -2.14 5.54 -2.15
C ASP A 89 -2.85 6.48 -1.17
N ILE A 90 -3.38 5.95 -0.08
CA ILE A 90 -4.06 6.80 0.92
C ILE A 90 -3.10 7.72 1.64
N LEU A 91 -1.83 7.32 1.76
CA LEU A 91 -0.77 8.12 2.37
C LEU A 91 -0.54 9.43 1.61
N THR A 92 -0.78 9.48 0.29
CA THR A 92 -0.65 10.70 -0.51
C THR A 92 -1.51 11.85 -0.01
N THR A 93 -2.57 11.56 0.72
CA THR A 93 -3.46 12.55 1.34
C THR A 93 -3.12 12.84 2.81
N GLY A 94 -2.08 12.19 3.36
CA GLY A 94 -1.74 12.26 4.78
C GLY A 94 -2.53 11.30 5.67
N ALA A 95 -3.37 10.42 5.09
CA ALA A 95 -4.17 9.47 5.86
C ALA A 95 -3.33 8.35 6.47
N ALA A 96 -3.71 7.97 7.70
CA ALA A 96 -3.21 6.76 8.34
C ALA A 96 -4.16 5.59 8.04
N PRO A 97 -3.65 4.38 7.73
CA PRO A 97 -4.49 3.22 7.50
C PRO A 97 -5.24 2.83 8.78
N LEU A 98 -6.46 2.33 8.61
CA LEU A 98 -7.32 1.80 9.67
C LEU A 98 -7.55 0.31 9.48
N PHE A 99 -8.17 -0.07 8.36
CA PHE A 99 -8.45 -1.46 8.06
C PHE A 99 -8.38 -1.74 6.56
N PHE A 100 -8.23 -3.03 6.26
CA PHE A 100 -8.07 -3.58 4.92
C PHE A 100 -9.06 -4.74 4.71
N LEU A 101 -9.52 -4.88 3.47
CA LEU A 101 -10.28 -6.03 2.98
C LEU A 101 -9.63 -6.52 1.69
N ASP A 102 -9.71 -7.82 1.42
CA ASP A 102 -9.17 -8.41 0.20
C ASP A 102 -10.25 -9.20 -0.57
N TYR A 103 -10.00 -9.37 -1.86
CA TYR A 103 -10.73 -10.28 -2.72
C TYR A 103 -9.73 -11.18 -3.44
N VAL A 104 -9.80 -12.48 -3.20
CA VAL A 104 -8.98 -13.50 -3.86
C VAL A 104 -9.88 -14.37 -4.72
N ALA A 105 -9.72 -14.34 -6.05
CA ALA A 105 -10.47 -15.15 -6.98
C ALA A 105 -9.54 -16.10 -7.73
N MET A 106 -9.81 -17.40 -7.71
CA MET A 106 -8.98 -18.45 -8.31
C MET A 106 -9.75 -19.30 -9.32
N GLY A 107 -9.08 -19.76 -10.37
CA GLY A 107 -9.67 -20.75 -11.28
C GLY A 107 -9.91 -22.09 -10.58
N LYS A 108 -8.95 -22.52 -9.78
CA LYS A 108 -9.06 -23.65 -8.85
C LYS A 108 -8.52 -23.23 -7.48
N LEU A 109 -9.34 -23.35 -6.45
CA LEU A 109 -8.95 -22.99 -5.10
C LEU A 109 -7.88 -23.94 -4.57
N ARG A 110 -6.76 -23.34 -4.12
CA ARG A 110 -5.62 -24.02 -3.49
C ARG A 110 -5.43 -23.42 -2.09
N PRO A 111 -5.89 -24.09 -1.03
CA PRO A 111 -5.88 -23.55 0.32
C PRO A 111 -4.50 -23.02 0.77
N GLU A 112 -3.43 -23.74 0.40
CA GLU A 112 -2.07 -23.35 0.74
C GLU A 112 -1.63 -22.06 0.03
N LYS A 113 -2.04 -21.87 -1.25
CA LYS A 113 -1.76 -20.64 -2.00
C LYS A 113 -2.53 -19.46 -1.41
N VAL A 114 -3.81 -19.65 -1.08
CA VAL A 114 -4.60 -18.64 -0.35
C VAL A 114 -3.92 -18.30 0.97
N ALA A 115 -3.48 -19.30 1.74
CA ALA A 115 -2.81 -19.10 3.01
C ALA A 115 -1.46 -18.35 2.87
N ALA A 116 -0.73 -18.56 1.77
CA ALA A 116 0.50 -17.80 1.47
C ALA A 116 0.19 -16.34 1.14
N VAL A 117 -0.75 -16.07 0.23
CA VAL A 117 -1.19 -14.72 -0.14
C VAL A 117 -1.70 -13.95 1.07
N VAL A 118 -2.65 -14.53 1.84
CA VAL A 118 -3.22 -13.88 3.03
C VAL A 118 -2.16 -13.75 4.14
N GLY A 119 -1.16 -14.64 4.17
CA GLY A 119 0.01 -14.49 5.03
C GLY A 119 0.76 -13.19 4.77
N GLY A 120 1.05 -12.89 3.50
CA GLY A 120 1.68 -11.63 3.09
C GLY A 120 0.79 -10.40 3.37
N LEU A 121 -0.53 -10.51 3.12
CA LEU A 121 -1.49 -9.45 3.50
C LEU A 121 -1.42 -9.15 5.00
N ALA A 122 -1.49 -10.18 5.84
CA ALA A 122 -1.45 -10.02 7.29
C ALA A 122 -0.11 -9.47 7.80
N GLU A 123 1.00 -9.88 7.19
CA GLU A 123 2.34 -9.35 7.51
C GLU A 123 2.41 -7.84 7.25
N ALA A 124 2.04 -7.42 6.05
CA ALA A 124 2.08 -6.01 5.67
C ALA A 124 1.05 -5.18 6.45
N CYS A 125 -0.15 -5.72 6.73
CA CYS A 125 -1.14 -5.06 7.58
C CYS A 125 -0.59 -4.81 8.99
N ARG A 126 0.06 -5.80 9.62
CA ARG A 126 0.71 -5.63 10.95
C ARG A 126 1.82 -4.57 10.90
N ALA A 127 2.69 -4.63 9.88
CA ALA A 127 3.78 -3.68 9.72
C ALA A 127 3.28 -2.23 9.59
N ASN A 128 2.10 -2.05 8.99
CA ASN A 128 1.49 -0.74 8.75
C ASN A 128 0.47 -0.32 9.83
N GLY A 129 0.26 -1.14 10.88
CA GLY A 129 -0.75 -0.86 11.91
C GLY A 129 -2.18 -0.81 11.36
N CYS A 130 -2.48 -1.65 10.39
CA CYS A 130 -3.74 -1.77 9.68
C CYS A 130 -4.37 -3.13 10.01
N ALA A 131 -5.67 -3.19 10.31
CA ALA A 131 -6.34 -4.45 10.58
C ALA A 131 -6.87 -5.09 9.29
N LEU A 132 -6.53 -6.34 9.02
CA LEU A 132 -7.16 -7.14 7.97
C LEU A 132 -8.48 -7.68 8.50
N VAL A 133 -9.58 -6.96 8.28
CA VAL A 133 -10.85 -7.23 8.98
C VAL A 133 -11.77 -8.22 8.26
N GLY A 134 -11.48 -8.55 7.01
CA GLY A 134 -12.26 -9.48 6.22
C GLY A 134 -11.85 -9.51 4.77
N GLY A 135 -12.58 -10.25 3.99
CA GLY A 135 -12.35 -10.40 2.56
C GLY A 135 -13.30 -11.43 1.95
N GLU A 136 -13.07 -11.76 0.69
CA GLU A 136 -13.79 -12.77 -0.06
C GLU A 136 -12.80 -13.71 -0.75
N THR A 137 -13.03 -15.00 -0.67
CA THR A 137 -12.26 -16.03 -1.40
C THR A 137 -13.19 -16.81 -2.29
N ALA A 138 -13.03 -16.69 -3.60
CA ALA A 138 -13.92 -17.29 -4.60
C ALA A 138 -13.19 -18.30 -5.49
N GLU A 139 -13.77 -19.48 -5.66
CA GLU A 139 -13.41 -20.42 -6.73
C GLU A 139 -14.29 -20.13 -7.94
N MET A 140 -13.67 -19.78 -9.08
CA MET A 140 -14.37 -19.28 -10.27
C MET A 140 -13.97 -20.07 -11.52
N PRO A 141 -14.39 -21.35 -11.63
CA PRO A 141 -14.09 -22.19 -12.77
C PRO A 141 -14.65 -21.58 -14.07
N GLY A 142 -13.83 -21.54 -15.13
CA GLY A 142 -14.21 -20.98 -16.40
C GLY A 142 -14.01 -19.47 -16.56
N ILE A 143 -13.75 -18.72 -15.48
CA ILE A 143 -13.32 -17.32 -15.52
C ILE A 143 -11.81 -17.24 -15.47
N TYR A 144 -11.19 -17.91 -14.51
CA TYR A 144 -9.74 -18.05 -14.42
C TYR A 144 -9.33 -19.44 -14.88
N SER A 145 -8.18 -19.54 -15.59
CA SER A 145 -7.68 -20.78 -16.15
C SER A 145 -6.67 -21.45 -15.22
N GLY A 146 -6.86 -22.72 -14.91
CA GLY A 146 -5.89 -23.52 -14.15
C GLY A 146 -5.55 -22.91 -12.79
N ASP A 147 -4.29 -22.60 -12.59
CA ASP A 147 -3.76 -22.00 -11.34
C ASP A 147 -3.77 -20.46 -11.35
N ASP A 148 -4.39 -19.85 -12.35
CA ASP A 148 -4.55 -18.40 -12.40
C ASP A 148 -5.46 -17.91 -11.26
N TYR A 149 -5.10 -16.76 -10.74
CA TYR A 149 -5.90 -16.06 -9.75
C TYR A 149 -5.77 -14.53 -9.92
N ASP A 150 -6.72 -13.82 -9.36
CA ASP A 150 -6.68 -12.37 -9.23
C ASP A 150 -6.82 -11.97 -7.77
N LEU A 151 -6.32 -10.78 -7.46
CA LEU A 151 -6.26 -10.26 -6.11
C LEU A 151 -6.53 -8.76 -6.14
N ALA A 152 -7.53 -8.34 -5.38
CA ALA A 152 -7.85 -6.93 -5.17
C ALA A 152 -7.87 -6.60 -3.67
N GLY A 153 -7.40 -5.41 -3.33
CA GLY A 153 -7.39 -4.87 -1.98
C GLY A 153 -8.22 -3.62 -1.87
N PHE A 154 -8.84 -3.44 -0.71
CA PHE A 154 -9.65 -2.28 -0.37
C PHE A 154 -9.17 -1.75 0.98
N ILE A 155 -8.66 -0.54 1.00
CA ILE A 155 -8.16 0.10 2.21
C ILE A 155 -9.05 1.26 2.62
N VAL A 156 -9.22 1.41 3.93
CA VAL A 156 -9.80 2.62 4.52
C VAL A 156 -8.82 3.18 5.53
N GLY A 157 -8.56 4.46 5.41
CA GLY A 157 -7.75 5.23 6.33
C GLY A 157 -8.45 6.51 6.76
N ALA A 158 -7.82 7.29 7.61
CA ALA A 158 -8.35 8.56 8.06
C ALA A 158 -7.25 9.61 8.26
N VAL A 159 -7.65 10.87 8.05
CA VAL A 159 -6.83 12.05 8.29
C VAL A 159 -7.68 13.14 8.93
N GLU A 160 -7.09 14.02 9.76
CA GLU A 160 -7.77 15.24 10.22
C GLU A 160 -8.05 16.17 9.03
N ARG A 161 -9.21 16.79 8.99
CA ARG A 161 -9.62 17.69 7.90
C ARG A 161 -8.60 18.80 7.63
N ASP A 162 -8.05 19.39 8.69
CA ASP A 162 -7.05 20.46 8.64
C ASP A 162 -5.63 19.98 8.26
N ARG A 163 -5.44 18.65 8.07
CA ARG A 163 -4.15 18.02 7.73
C ARG A 163 -4.17 17.28 6.40
N VAL A 164 -5.26 17.41 5.64
CA VAL A 164 -5.33 16.83 4.30
C VAL A 164 -4.25 17.45 3.41
N VAL A 165 -3.48 16.59 2.74
CA VAL A 165 -2.50 17.00 1.73
C VAL A 165 -3.11 16.73 0.35
N ASP A 166 -3.37 17.79 -0.41
CA ASP A 166 -4.06 17.74 -1.70
C ASP A 166 -3.30 18.45 -2.85
N GLY A 167 -2.10 18.95 -2.56
CA GLY A 167 -1.30 19.71 -3.54
C GLY A 167 -1.67 21.18 -3.67
N SER A 168 -2.80 21.65 -3.13
CA SER A 168 -3.28 23.04 -3.29
C SER A 168 -2.30 24.08 -2.76
N ARG A 169 -1.49 23.73 -1.75
CA ARG A 169 -0.48 24.60 -1.14
C ARG A 169 0.88 24.62 -1.82
N VAL A 170 1.09 23.82 -2.88
CA VAL A 170 2.34 23.76 -3.64
C VAL A 170 2.63 25.12 -4.26
N GLN A 171 3.87 25.62 -4.11
CA GLN A 171 4.31 26.94 -4.56
C GLN A 171 5.58 26.83 -5.42
N VAL A 172 5.78 27.83 -6.27
CA VAL A 172 7.04 28.03 -7.01
C VAL A 172 8.18 28.18 -6.01
N GLY A 173 9.28 27.45 -6.24
CA GLY A 173 10.44 27.40 -5.34
C GLY A 173 10.39 26.24 -4.33
N ASP A 174 9.27 25.51 -4.22
CA ASP A 174 9.23 24.30 -3.41
C ASP A 174 10.17 23.24 -3.96
N LEU A 175 10.79 22.48 -3.06
CA LEU A 175 11.67 21.36 -3.41
C LEU A 175 10.88 20.07 -3.58
N ILE A 176 11.28 19.29 -4.57
CA ILE A 176 10.78 17.94 -4.82
C ILE A 176 11.76 16.94 -4.23
N TRP A 177 11.27 16.09 -3.34
CA TRP A 177 12.01 15.01 -2.70
C TRP A 177 11.49 13.67 -3.21
N GLY A 178 12.40 12.78 -3.59
CA GLY A 178 12.09 11.43 -4.01
C GLY A 178 12.51 10.39 -2.98
N LEU A 179 11.66 9.40 -2.73
CA LEU A 179 11.98 8.22 -1.96
C LEU A 179 12.25 7.05 -2.93
N PRO A 180 13.38 6.35 -2.79
CA PRO A 180 13.73 5.26 -3.70
C PRO A 180 12.72 4.13 -3.69
N SER A 181 12.42 3.55 -4.87
CA SER A 181 11.66 2.32 -5.01
C SER A 181 12.52 1.09 -4.66
N SER A 182 11.87 -0.05 -4.38
CA SER A 182 12.53 -1.35 -4.22
C SER A 182 12.80 -2.05 -5.57
N GLY A 183 12.25 -1.53 -6.67
CA GLY A 183 12.29 -2.09 -8.00
C GLY A 183 11.07 -1.66 -8.80
N LEU A 184 10.53 -2.56 -9.60
CA LEU A 184 9.35 -2.32 -10.46
C LEU A 184 8.07 -2.02 -9.67
N HIS A 185 8.01 -2.44 -8.41
CA HIS A 185 6.78 -2.46 -7.61
C HIS A 185 5.73 -3.37 -8.23
N THR A 186 4.57 -2.82 -8.65
CA THR A 186 3.44 -3.57 -9.23
C THR A 186 3.07 -3.10 -10.62
N ASN A 187 3.88 -2.24 -11.26
CA ASN A 187 3.55 -1.63 -12.55
C ASN A 187 4.51 -2.04 -13.66
N GLY A 188 4.02 -2.02 -14.90
CA GLY A 188 4.80 -2.33 -16.10
C GLY A 188 5.01 -3.81 -16.39
N TYR A 189 4.48 -4.73 -15.58
CA TYR A 189 4.70 -6.18 -15.71
C TYR A 189 4.21 -6.80 -17.02
N SER A 190 3.19 -6.23 -17.67
CA SER A 190 2.76 -6.71 -18.98
C SER A 190 3.84 -6.52 -20.04
N LEU A 191 4.52 -5.37 -20.04
CA LEU A 191 5.66 -5.09 -20.90
C LEU A 191 6.85 -5.98 -20.54
N VAL A 192 7.22 -6.03 -19.25
CA VAL A 192 8.34 -6.82 -18.74
C VAL A 192 8.20 -8.29 -19.14
N ARG A 193 7.04 -8.90 -18.89
CA ARG A 193 6.76 -10.30 -19.23
C ARG A 193 6.84 -10.57 -20.73
N LYS A 194 6.43 -9.61 -21.56
CA LYS A 194 6.55 -9.74 -23.02
C LYS A 194 8.00 -9.67 -23.47
N LEU A 195 8.79 -8.79 -22.88
CA LEU A 195 10.23 -8.64 -23.23
C LEU A 195 11.08 -9.82 -22.74
N LEU A 196 10.69 -10.41 -21.61
CA LEU A 196 11.40 -11.53 -20.98
C LEU A 196 10.76 -12.90 -21.32
N GLU A 197 9.91 -12.96 -22.33
CA GLU A 197 9.28 -14.21 -22.77
C GLU A 197 10.34 -15.23 -23.20
N GLY A 198 10.36 -16.39 -22.52
CA GLY A 198 11.36 -17.45 -22.76
C GLY A 198 12.63 -17.34 -21.91
N GLU A 199 12.85 -16.24 -21.18
CA GLU A 199 13.97 -16.16 -20.23
C GLU A 199 13.64 -16.96 -18.96
N PRO A 200 14.58 -17.87 -18.51
CA PRO A 200 14.37 -18.60 -17.27
C PRO A 200 14.36 -17.66 -16.05
N LEU A 201 13.32 -17.76 -15.24
CA LEU A 201 13.17 -16.91 -14.05
C LEU A 201 14.18 -17.24 -12.93
N ASP A 202 14.70 -18.45 -12.90
CA ASP A 202 15.74 -18.92 -11.98
C ASP A 202 17.17 -18.56 -12.44
N ARG A 203 17.32 -17.98 -13.64
CA ARG A 203 18.61 -17.52 -14.14
C ARG A 203 19.15 -16.38 -13.30
N PHE A 204 20.38 -16.52 -12.82
CA PHE A 204 21.10 -15.45 -12.15
C PHE A 204 21.56 -14.37 -13.16
N TRP A 205 21.26 -13.12 -12.82
CA TRP A 205 21.67 -11.95 -13.60
C TRP A 205 22.74 -11.18 -12.82
N PRO A 206 24.00 -11.18 -13.29
CA PRO A 206 25.10 -10.50 -12.60
C PRO A 206 24.83 -9.02 -12.32
N GLU A 207 24.16 -8.34 -13.26
CA GLU A 207 23.82 -6.92 -13.17
C GLU A 207 22.81 -6.63 -12.06
N LEU A 208 21.97 -7.61 -11.71
CA LEU A 208 20.97 -7.54 -10.65
C LEU A 208 21.52 -8.08 -9.32
N GLY A 209 22.57 -8.91 -9.34
CA GLY A 209 23.12 -9.59 -8.18
C GLY A 209 22.21 -10.71 -7.61
N ARG A 210 21.17 -11.12 -8.34
CA ARG A 210 20.19 -12.15 -7.96
C ARG A 210 19.52 -12.76 -9.19
N THR A 211 18.62 -13.73 -8.98
CA THR A 211 17.86 -14.30 -10.09
C THR A 211 16.83 -13.30 -10.63
N LEU A 212 16.44 -13.50 -11.89
CA LEU A 212 15.41 -12.67 -12.50
C LEU A 212 14.09 -12.75 -11.73
N GLY A 213 13.70 -13.94 -11.28
CA GLY A 213 12.48 -14.15 -10.51
C GLY A 213 12.51 -13.44 -9.15
N GLU A 214 13.62 -13.47 -8.44
CA GLU A 214 13.80 -12.72 -7.18
C GLU A 214 13.65 -11.22 -7.41
N GLU A 215 14.25 -10.68 -8.48
CA GLU A 215 14.09 -9.27 -8.83
C GLU A 215 12.64 -8.91 -9.14
N LEU A 216 11.98 -9.74 -9.96
CA LEU A 216 10.59 -9.47 -10.36
C LEU A 216 9.57 -9.69 -9.24
N LEU A 217 9.90 -10.47 -8.21
CA LEU A 217 9.06 -10.65 -7.02
C LEU A 217 9.44 -9.73 -5.85
N GLU A 218 10.43 -8.84 -6.04
CA GLU A 218 10.76 -7.87 -4.97
C GLU A 218 9.49 -7.14 -4.51
N PRO A 219 9.19 -7.15 -3.20
CA PRO A 219 7.98 -6.54 -2.68
C PRO A 219 7.92 -5.03 -2.90
N HIS A 220 6.72 -4.54 -3.14
CA HIS A 220 6.40 -3.12 -3.19
C HIS A 220 6.76 -2.44 -1.86
N ARG A 221 7.62 -1.43 -1.91
CA ARG A 221 8.05 -0.70 -0.72
C ARG A 221 6.91 0.14 -0.14
N CYS A 222 6.73 0.06 1.16
CA CYS A 222 5.83 0.95 1.89
C CYS A 222 6.56 2.23 2.31
N TYR A 223 5.91 3.37 2.15
CA TYR A 223 6.44 4.69 2.50
C TYR A 223 5.78 5.29 3.74
N LEU A 224 4.90 4.55 4.42
CA LEU A 224 4.16 5.04 5.57
C LEU A 224 5.10 5.52 6.69
N GLU A 225 6.08 4.69 7.08
CA GLU A 225 6.95 5.01 8.20
C GLU A 225 7.85 6.23 7.94
N PRO A 226 8.61 6.34 6.81
CA PRO A 226 9.40 7.54 6.54
C PRO A 226 8.53 8.80 6.41
N VAL A 227 7.37 8.73 5.77
CA VAL A 227 6.48 9.89 5.60
C VAL A 227 5.87 10.33 6.93
N ARG A 228 5.49 9.40 7.80
CA ARG A 228 4.94 9.73 9.14
C ARG A 228 5.91 10.55 10.00
N ARG A 229 7.21 10.40 9.82
CA ARG A 229 8.22 11.23 10.53
C ARG A 229 8.17 12.69 10.12
N LEU A 230 7.71 12.98 8.90
CA LEU A 230 7.58 14.35 8.37
C LEU A 230 6.24 14.98 8.78
N LEU A 231 5.20 14.16 8.88
CA LEU A 231 3.85 14.62 9.21
C LEU A 231 3.70 14.83 10.73
N ALA A 232 2.74 15.68 11.09
CA ALA A 232 2.40 15.90 12.49
C ALA A 232 2.02 14.58 13.19
N PRO A 233 2.50 14.34 14.43
CA PRO A 233 1.99 13.23 15.22
C PRO A 233 0.47 13.35 15.40
N ARG A 234 -0.21 12.20 15.37
CA ARG A 234 -1.61 12.13 15.78
C ARG A 234 -1.72 12.67 17.22
N VAL A 235 -2.46 13.74 17.43
CA VAL A 235 -2.85 14.12 18.79
C VAL A 235 -3.99 13.17 19.14
N PRO A 236 -3.84 12.25 20.11
CA PRO A 236 -5.00 11.49 20.57
C PRO A 236 -6.03 12.52 21.07
N ALA A 237 -7.27 12.40 20.62
CA ALA A 237 -8.36 13.13 21.26
C ALA A 237 -8.23 12.81 22.77
N SER A 238 -7.98 13.83 23.59
CA SER A 238 -8.08 13.67 25.03
C SER A 238 -9.41 12.97 25.28
N ALA A 239 -9.39 11.85 26.01
CA ALA A 239 -10.58 11.10 26.34
C ALA A 239 -11.62 12.11 26.84
N GLY A 240 -12.55 12.48 25.97
CA GLY A 240 -13.62 13.39 26.29
C GLY A 240 -14.34 12.80 27.49
N ALA A 241 -14.53 13.60 28.52
CA ALA A 241 -15.31 13.24 29.68
C ALA A 241 -16.58 12.52 29.19
N GLY A 242 -16.68 11.24 29.54
CA GLY A 242 -17.88 10.45 29.26
C GLY A 242 -19.11 11.20 29.81
N PRO A 243 -20.30 11.08 29.20
CA PRO A 243 -21.49 11.67 29.73
C PRO A 243 -21.63 11.22 31.18
N GLU A 244 -21.79 12.18 32.09
CA GLU A 244 -22.05 11.93 33.49
C GLU A 244 -23.22 10.95 33.60
N SER A 245 -22.96 9.80 34.22
CA SER A 245 -23.95 8.77 34.47
C SER A 245 -24.99 9.33 35.45
N GLY A 246 -26.08 9.82 34.91
CA GLY A 246 -27.34 10.04 35.66
C GLY A 246 -27.84 8.69 36.15
N GLY A 247 -27.83 8.47 37.46
CA GLY A 247 -28.27 7.24 38.08
C GLY A 247 -29.78 6.97 37.82
N ALA A 248 -30.07 5.76 37.37
CA ALA A 248 -31.37 5.14 37.52
C ALA A 248 -31.14 3.65 37.80
N SER A 249 -31.56 3.25 38.99
CA SER A 249 -31.69 1.89 39.45
C SER A 249 -32.81 1.16 38.70
N ALA A 250 -32.61 -0.11 38.28
CA ALA A 250 -33.61 -1.19 38.45
C ALA A 250 -33.13 -2.52 37.82
N ASP A 251 -33.06 -3.48 38.66
CA ASP A 251 -33.36 -4.93 38.59
C ASP A 251 -33.37 -5.75 37.30
N ALA A 252 -32.53 -6.78 37.38
CA ALA A 252 -32.76 -8.20 37.08
C ALA A 252 -33.33 -8.65 35.72
N ALA A 253 -32.48 -9.35 34.94
CA ALA A 253 -32.81 -10.71 34.47
C ALA A 253 -31.55 -11.39 33.86
N ALA A 254 -31.35 -12.65 34.21
CA ALA A 254 -30.23 -13.49 33.83
C ALA A 254 -30.27 -13.91 32.34
N GLY A 255 -29.12 -13.91 31.70
CA GLY A 255 -28.91 -14.44 30.38
C GLY A 255 -27.41 -14.67 30.13
N SER A 256 -27.05 -15.93 29.92
CA SER A 256 -25.70 -16.47 29.73
C SER A 256 -24.83 -15.66 28.77
N GLY A 257 -23.83 -14.97 29.29
CA GLY A 257 -22.85 -14.20 28.53
C GLY A 257 -21.49 -14.85 28.58
N LEU A 258 -20.90 -15.08 27.43
CA LEU A 258 -19.49 -15.38 27.25
C LEU A 258 -18.66 -14.21 27.79
N ARG A 259 -17.93 -14.48 28.86
CA ARG A 259 -16.93 -13.54 29.38
C ARG A 259 -15.71 -13.50 28.46
N ALA A 260 -15.46 -12.37 27.83
CA ALA A 260 -14.16 -12.04 27.27
C ALA A 260 -13.14 -11.95 28.40
N GLN A 261 -12.05 -12.70 28.28
CA GLN A 261 -10.89 -12.56 29.17
C GLN A 261 -10.13 -11.29 28.79
N ASP A 262 -9.92 -10.45 29.78
CA ASP A 262 -9.18 -9.20 29.71
C ASP A 262 -7.67 -9.51 29.51
N PRO A 263 -7.03 -9.15 28.39
CA PRO A 263 -5.59 -9.20 28.27
C PRO A 263 -5.03 -7.93 28.91
N GLY A 264 -4.30 -8.09 29.98
CA GLY A 264 -3.63 -7.03 30.72
C GLY A 264 -2.84 -6.06 29.82
N PRO A 265 -2.52 -4.86 30.31
CA PRO A 265 -1.98 -3.77 29.50
C PRO A 265 -0.57 -4.08 29.03
N THR A 266 -0.40 -4.39 27.76
CA THR A 266 0.91 -4.34 27.10
C THR A 266 1.25 -2.88 26.79
N THR A 267 2.09 -2.31 27.60
CA THR A 267 2.73 -1.02 27.39
C THR A 267 3.57 -1.07 26.10
N ARG A 268 3.03 -0.62 24.98
CA ARG A 268 3.84 -0.12 23.87
C ARG A 268 4.11 1.36 24.10
N GLY A 269 5.03 1.62 25.01
CA GLY A 269 5.62 2.93 25.18
C GLY A 269 6.78 3.09 24.21
N SER A 270 6.63 3.90 23.20
CA SER A 270 7.75 4.70 22.70
C SER A 270 7.38 6.16 22.89
N ALA A 271 7.88 6.74 23.96
CA ALA A 271 7.92 8.17 24.15
C ALA A 271 8.73 8.77 22.99
N LEU A 272 8.07 9.38 22.03
CA LEU A 272 8.71 10.26 21.07
C LEU A 272 8.89 11.62 21.74
N GLY A 273 10.19 11.92 21.98
CA GLY A 273 10.61 13.18 22.57
C GLY A 273 10.29 14.38 21.70
N THR A 274 10.11 15.48 22.43
CA THR A 274 10.28 16.90 22.10
C THR A 274 9.74 17.44 20.75
N HIS A 275 8.87 18.41 20.88
CA HIS A 275 8.34 19.31 19.86
C HIS A 275 9.41 19.91 18.93
N GLY A 276 9.87 19.15 17.96
CA GLY A 276 10.57 19.68 16.79
C GLY A 276 9.54 20.17 15.76
N SER A 277 9.74 21.35 15.19
CA SER A 277 8.85 21.90 14.16
C SER A 277 8.73 20.93 12.98
N MET A 278 7.50 20.52 12.67
CA MET A 278 7.14 19.61 11.57
C MET A 278 7.53 20.17 10.19
N VAL A 279 7.65 19.28 9.21
CA VAL A 279 7.82 19.64 7.82
C VAL A 279 6.47 20.07 7.25
N ASP A 280 6.44 21.18 6.51
CA ASP A 280 5.26 21.60 5.76
C ASP A 280 5.16 20.81 4.44
N VAL A 281 4.63 19.59 4.52
CA VAL A 281 4.39 18.75 3.33
C VAL A 281 3.20 19.32 2.56
N ARG A 282 3.45 19.81 1.35
CA ARG A 282 2.45 20.50 0.51
C ARG A 282 1.83 19.62 -0.57
N GLY A 283 2.54 18.57 -0.97
CA GLY A 283 2.06 17.61 -1.96
C GLY A 283 2.79 16.28 -1.80
N MET A 284 2.12 15.20 -2.13
CA MET A 284 2.65 13.84 -2.14
C MET A 284 2.13 13.07 -3.34
N ALA A 285 2.97 12.23 -3.96
CA ALA A 285 2.57 11.36 -5.05
C ALA A 285 3.20 9.98 -4.91
N HIS A 286 2.40 8.94 -5.03
CA HIS A 286 2.81 7.56 -5.18
C HIS A 286 3.07 7.29 -6.67
N ILE A 287 4.27 6.81 -7.03
CA ILE A 287 4.64 6.62 -8.43
C ILE A 287 4.28 5.20 -8.88
N THR A 288 3.15 5.09 -9.52
CA THR A 288 2.54 3.86 -10.05
C THR A 288 2.46 3.90 -11.57
N GLY A 289 1.50 3.21 -12.17
CA GLY A 289 1.20 3.29 -13.61
C GLY A 289 0.96 4.74 -14.04
N GLY A 290 1.55 5.13 -15.16
CA GLY A 290 1.66 6.54 -15.57
C GLY A 290 3.01 7.16 -15.25
N GLY A 291 3.84 6.48 -14.42
CA GLY A 291 5.19 6.91 -14.05
C GLY A 291 5.24 8.27 -13.34
N ILE A 292 6.39 8.90 -13.36
CA ILE A 292 6.59 10.22 -12.71
C ILE A 292 5.62 11.26 -13.29
N PRO A 293 5.52 11.45 -14.63
CA PRO A 293 4.65 12.49 -15.18
C PRO A 293 3.18 12.31 -14.84
N GLY A 294 2.66 11.08 -14.99
CA GLY A 294 1.23 10.79 -14.79
C GLY A 294 0.76 10.91 -13.35
N ASN A 295 1.62 10.61 -12.37
CA ASN A 295 1.25 10.65 -10.97
C ASN A 295 1.51 12.02 -10.33
N VAL A 296 2.66 12.64 -10.60
CA VAL A 296 2.99 13.96 -10.02
C VAL A 296 2.09 15.07 -10.57
N SER A 297 1.69 14.99 -11.84
CA SER A 297 0.78 16.00 -12.44
C SER A 297 -0.55 16.17 -11.69
N ARG A 298 -1.00 15.13 -10.96
CA ARG A 298 -2.27 15.15 -10.20
C ARG A 298 -2.25 16.13 -9.03
N ILE A 299 -1.08 16.43 -8.50
CA ILE A 299 -0.89 17.26 -7.30
C ILE A 299 -0.25 18.63 -7.60
N ILE A 300 0.00 18.95 -8.88
CA ILE A 300 0.56 20.24 -9.27
C ILE A 300 -0.55 21.21 -9.69
N PRO A 301 -0.72 22.35 -9.00
CA PRO A 301 -1.71 23.34 -9.38
C PRO A 301 -1.45 23.98 -10.75
N ALA A 302 -2.48 24.58 -11.33
CA ALA A 302 -2.35 25.35 -12.59
C ALA A 302 -1.30 26.47 -12.46
N GLY A 303 -0.60 26.78 -13.56
CA GLY A 303 0.46 27.79 -13.61
C GLY A 303 1.78 27.36 -12.96
N LYS A 304 1.91 26.08 -12.59
CA LYS A 304 3.12 25.52 -11.98
C LYS A 304 3.53 24.24 -12.68
N LYS A 305 4.83 23.91 -12.62
CA LYS A 305 5.43 22.72 -13.18
C LYS A 305 6.41 22.10 -12.18
N ALA A 306 6.37 20.80 -12.02
CA ALA A 306 7.38 20.02 -11.33
C ALA A 306 8.53 19.72 -12.31
N LEU A 307 9.71 20.26 -12.03
CA LEU A 307 10.91 20.06 -12.83
C LEU A 307 11.83 19.06 -12.14
N PHE A 308 11.92 17.85 -12.69
CA PHE A 308 12.81 16.79 -12.20
C PHE A 308 14.17 16.87 -12.93
N ARG A 309 15.26 16.61 -12.19
CA ARG A 309 16.61 16.54 -12.73
C ARG A 309 17.03 15.10 -12.86
N TRP A 310 17.02 14.55 -14.07
CA TRP A 310 17.51 13.19 -14.32
C TRP A 310 18.96 13.03 -13.82
N GLY A 311 19.27 11.87 -13.22
CA GLY A 311 20.58 11.61 -12.61
C GLY A 311 20.72 12.10 -11.17
N SER A 312 19.73 12.78 -10.60
CA SER A 312 19.73 13.15 -9.17
C SER A 312 19.27 12.05 -8.24
N TRP A 313 18.85 10.89 -8.77
CA TRP A 313 18.51 9.69 -8.03
C TRP A 313 19.04 8.44 -8.72
N PRO A 314 19.30 7.34 -7.99
CA PRO A 314 19.72 6.08 -8.57
C PRO A 314 18.54 5.40 -9.28
N VAL A 315 18.80 4.90 -10.50
CA VAL A 315 17.88 4.04 -11.25
C VAL A 315 18.39 2.61 -11.14
N GLN A 316 17.55 1.69 -10.67
CA GLN A 316 17.95 0.30 -10.48
C GLN A 316 18.29 -0.37 -11.81
N PRO A 317 19.24 -1.34 -11.82
CA PRO A 317 19.72 -2.00 -13.05
C PRO A 317 18.60 -2.66 -13.88
N ILE A 318 17.54 -3.13 -13.25
CA ILE A 318 16.41 -3.76 -13.94
C ILE A 318 15.77 -2.82 -14.98
N PHE A 319 15.65 -1.53 -14.70
CA PHE A 319 15.05 -0.57 -15.64
C PHE A 319 15.92 -0.39 -16.88
N LYS A 320 17.26 -0.38 -16.69
CA LYS A 320 18.21 -0.31 -17.80
C LYS A 320 18.14 -1.59 -18.64
N ALA A 321 18.10 -2.75 -18.00
CA ALA A 321 17.97 -4.03 -18.69
C ALA A 321 16.68 -4.09 -19.54
N ILE A 322 15.55 -3.67 -18.98
CA ILE A 322 14.25 -3.59 -19.71
C ILE A 322 14.38 -2.65 -20.92
N GLN A 323 14.95 -1.47 -20.72
CA GLN A 323 15.11 -0.48 -21.78
C GLN A 323 15.97 -1.00 -22.93
N GLU A 324 17.10 -1.63 -22.61
CA GLU A 324 18.06 -2.16 -23.62
C GLU A 324 17.46 -3.36 -24.37
N LEU A 325 16.90 -4.34 -23.65
CA LEU A 325 16.30 -5.54 -24.25
C LEU A 325 15.16 -5.20 -25.19
N GLY A 326 14.26 -4.31 -24.74
CA GLY A 326 13.09 -3.91 -25.50
C GLY A 326 13.34 -2.76 -26.46
N ARG A 327 14.51 -2.13 -26.41
CA ARG A 327 14.77 -0.84 -27.08
C ARG A 327 13.63 0.16 -26.80
N VAL A 328 13.15 0.14 -25.55
CA VAL A 328 11.99 0.93 -25.12
C VAL A 328 12.36 2.41 -25.14
N PRO A 329 11.60 3.26 -25.87
CA PRO A 329 11.86 4.71 -25.85
C PRO A 329 11.83 5.28 -24.45
N ARG A 330 12.66 6.30 -24.18
CA ARG A 330 12.74 6.92 -22.85
C ARG A 330 11.39 7.46 -22.37
N GLU A 331 10.63 8.08 -23.26
CA GLU A 331 9.30 8.60 -22.94
C GLU A 331 8.36 7.49 -22.47
N GLU A 332 8.44 6.31 -23.09
CA GLU A 332 7.64 5.16 -22.68
C GLU A 332 8.12 4.61 -21.32
N MET A 333 9.44 4.54 -21.09
CA MET A 333 9.99 4.18 -19.77
C MET A 333 9.47 5.11 -18.66
N LEU A 334 9.45 6.43 -18.92
CA LEU A 334 8.95 7.45 -17.99
C LEU A 334 7.43 7.35 -17.72
N ARG A 335 6.66 6.81 -18.67
CA ARG A 335 5.20 6.63 -18.55
C ARG A 335 4.79 5.32 -17.90
N VAL A 336 5.61 4.28 -18.03
CA VAL A 336 5.27 2.93 -17.57
C VAL A 336 5.82 2.66 -16.17
N PHE A 337 7.04 3.14 -15.88
CA PHE A 337 7.79 2.74 -14.69
C PHE A 337 8.06 3.90 -13.72
N ASN A 338 8.34 3.53 -12.47
CA ASN A 338 8.76 4.47 -11.43
C ASN A 338 10.22 4.93 -11.58
N LEU A 339 11.04 4.19 -12.35
CA LEU A 339 12.46 4.48 -12.65
C LEU A 339 13.31 4.81 -11.42
N GLY A 340 13.04 4.12 -10.32
CA GLY A 340 13.80 4.29 -9.09
C GLY A 340 13.18 5.22 -8.05
N LEU A 341 12.11 5.94 -8.38
CA LEU A 341 11.37 6.78 -7.46
C LEU A 341 9.99 6.18 -7.20
N GLY A 342 9.74 5.65 -6.00
CA GLY A 342 8.43 5.08 -5.68
C GLY A 342 7.48 6.07 -5.02
N PHE A 343 7.99 7.13 -4.36
CA PHE A 343 7.18 8.14 -3.71
C PHE A 343 7.83 9.52 -3.80
N VAL A 344 7.03 10.55 -3.95
CA VAL A 344 7.48 11.94 -4.08
C VAL A 344 6.80 12.81 -3.03
N LEU A 345 7.59 13.74 -2.46
CA LEU A 345 7.16 14.73 -1.48
C LEU A 345 7.50 16.13 -2.01
N ILE A 346 6.66 17.12 -1.74
CA ILE A 346 6.89 18.52 -2.08
C ILE A 346 6.83 19.33 -0.79
N CYS A 347 7.94 20.02 -0.49
CA CYS A 347 8.11 20.81 0.74
C CYS A 347 8.79 22.14 0.45
N PRO A 348 8.59 23.21 1.25
CA PRO A 348 9.30 24.46 1.09
C PRO A 348 10.82 24.29 1.31
N PRO A 349 11.65 25.11 0.66
CA PRO A 349 13.11 25.03 0.77
C PRO A 349 13.63 25.24 2.20
N GLY A 350 12.89 25.96 3.03
CA GLY A 350 13.23 26.18 4.45
C GLY A 350 13.20 24.92 5.31
N ASP A 351 12.52 23.85 4.86
CA ASP A 351 12.45 22.58 5.57
C ASP A 351 13.50 21.54 5.12
N ARG A 352 14.43 21.93 4.24
CA ARG A 352 15.44 21.06 3.64
C ARG A 352 16.20 20.22 4.69
N GLU A 353 16.72 20.87 5.72
CA GLU A 353 17.54 20.18 6.73
C GLU A 353 16.68 19.27 7.63
N LYS A 354 15.41 19.64 7.86
CA LYS A 354 14.48 18.78 8.60
C LYS A 354 14.15 17.51 7.82
N VAL A 355 13.86 17.64 6.51
CA VAL A 355 13.58 16.46 5.65
C VAL A 355 14.78 15.53 5.67
N LYS A 356 16.00 16.03 5.47
CA LYS A 356 17.23 15.21 5.51
C LYS A 356 17.47 14.54 6.86
N SER A 357 17.17 15.25 7.95
CA SER A 357 17.36 14.70 9.31
C SER A 357 16.35 13.60 9.64
N LEU A 358 15.07 13.80 9.25
CA LEU A 358 13.98 12.89 9.57
C LEU A 358 13.89 11.70 8.63
N VAL A 359 14.27 11.91 7.35
CA VAL A 359 14.22 10.90 6.30
C VAL A 359 15.52 10.97 5.48
N PRO A 360 16.63 10.43 6.01
CA PRO A 360 17.95 10.52 5.37
C PRO A 360 18.01 9.95 3.95
N GLU A 361 17.15 8.99 3.63
CA GLU A 361 17.05 8.38 2.30
C GLU A 361 16.30 9.24 1.27
N ALA A 362 15.64 10.34 1.69
CA ALA A 362 14.98 11.26 0.75
C ALA A 362 16.02 12.05 -0.06
N LEU A 363 15.85 12.02 -1.37
CA LEU A 363 16.74 12.66 -2.34
C LEU A 363 16.12 13.92 -2.91
N PRO A 364 16.86 15.05 -3.00
CA PRO A 364 16.37 16.23 -3.68
C PRO A 364 16.42 16.01 -5.20
N VAL A 365 15.27 15.74 -5.80
CA VAL A 365 15.17 15.32 -7.20
C VAL A 365 14.71 16.42 -8.16
N GLY A 366 14.27 17.56 -7.62
CA GLY A 366 13.77 18.64 -8.45
C GLY A 366 13.21 19.82 -7.65
N GLU A 367 12.50 20.67 -8.35
CA GLU A 367 11.87 21.86 -7.79
C GLU A 367 10.58 22.22 -8.54
N ILE A 368 9.75 23.03 -7.93
CA ILE A 368 8.55 23.59 -8.55
C ILE A 368 8.89 24.93 -9.19
N VAL A 369 8.58 25.07 -10.47
CA VAL A 369 8.80 26.30 -11.24
C VAL A 369 7.48 26.88 -11.73
N ALA A 370 7.48 28.15 -12.11
CA ALA A 370 6.37 28.74 -12.84
C ALA A 370 6.29 28.13 -14.24
N ALA A 371 5.09 27.91 -14.74
CA ALA A 371 4.87 27.38 -16.07
C ALA A 371 3.71 28.07 -16.77
N GLU A 372 3.88 28.27 -18.08
CA GLU A 372 2.83 28.66 -19.00
C GLU A 372 2.32 27.38 -19.70
N GLY A 373 1.00 27.25 -19.85
CA GLY A 373 0.37 26.09 -20.49
C GLY A 373 0.03 24.93 -19.54
N ASP A 374 -0.29 23.77 -20.13
CA ASP A 374 -0.90 22.63 -19.41
C ASP A 374 0.12 21.58 -18.95
N GLU A 375 1.36 21.65 -19.38
CA GLU A 375 2.38 20.69 -18.98
C GLU A 375 2.80 20.92 -17.52
N ARG A 376 2.48 19.94 -16.65
CA ARG A 376 2.69 20.05 -15.22
C ARG A 376 3.94 19.34 -14.70
N VAL A 377 4.57 18.51 -15.52
CA VAL A 377 5.75 17.73 -15.11
C VAL A 377 6.73 17.67 -16.27
N GLU A 378 8.00 17.94 -15.98
CA GLU A 378 9.10 17.84 -16.92
C GLU A 378 10.27 17.11 -16.27
N VAL A 379 10.92 16.21 -17.03
CA VAL A 379 12.14 15.50 -16.60
C VAL A 379 13.29 15.92 -17.50
N THR A 380 14.16 16.78 -16.99
CA THR A 380 15.29 17.33 -17.74
C THR A 380 16.56 16.52 -17.57
N GLY A 381 17.44 16.53 -18.58
CA GLY A 381 18.71 15.81 -18.57
C GLY A 381 18.58 14.34 -18.99
N GLY A 382 19.68 13.67 -19.34
CA GLY A 382 19.76 12.26 -19.75
C GLY A 382 19.95 12.05 -21.24
#